data_c93c1ef8eef9f770f36d45ffbbb0cff6
#
_entry.id   c93c1ef8eef9f770f36d45ffbbb0cff6
#
_cell.length_a   1.000
_cell.length_b   1.000
_cell.length_c   1.000
_cell.angle_alpha   90.00
_cell.angle_beta   90.00
_cell.angle_gamma   90.00
#
_symmetry.space_group_name_H-M   'P 1'
#
loop_
_entity.id
_entity.type
_entity.pdbx_description
1 polymer ?
#
loop_
_entity_poly.entity_id
_entity_poly.type
_entity_poly.pdbx_seq_one_letter_code
_entity_poly.pdbx_strand_id
1 'polypeptide(L)'
;TILNTKISKIAQPENDELLLTCKGSSGQFRVSISANASLPFLYLTDTNKTSPLQAPTFCMVLRKHIANGRIISITQPHMERIIHLKIEHLNEMGDICHKTLIIELMGKHSNIIFCDEDGTMIDSIKHVSSAVSSLREVLPGRPYFIPATQEDKFNAMTMDATQICDAIKAKPMSICKAIYTSFTGVSPLVASELAYRAGMDADQSLLACTDDEIHHLANHIAWFFDEIRHNEFHPVIVRKDKRPIEFSAIELTMYQDYEMEHMESISQMLEVFYAERNIYNRIHQKSADLRKIVTTALERNQKKYQLQQKQQKDAEKREKYKLYGELINVYGYNLQDQAKELVCENFYDNNKEIRIPLDPQKTARENSQKYFDKYGKLKRTSEALEVQLAETKAQIDHLESIQNSLNIALSADDLVQIKEELMEYGFIKKHKNGKKQKIKSKPFHYISSDGYDMYVGKNNYQNDELTFKFATGNDWWFHAKKMPGSHVIVKNKGGEMPDRVFEEAGKLAGYYSSGRDSDKLEIDYLQKKNVKKPAGSAPGFVVYYTNYSLTIHPDISGLTLVESSNT
;
A
#
# COMPACT_ATOMS: atom_id res chain seq x y z
N THR A 1 15.90 15.24 28.11
CA THR A 1 15.60 16.52 27.42
C THR A 1 14.46 17.26 28.10
N ILE A 2 13.30 16.63 28.34
CA ILE A 2 12.09 17.29 28.90
C ILE A 2 11.94 17.14 30.41
N LEU A 3 12.80 16.41 31.10
CA LEU A 3 12.78 16.29 32.55
C LEU A 3 13.07 17.69 33.19
N ASN A 4 12.34 18.02 34.24
CA ASN A 4 12.40 19.33 34.94
C ASN A 4 11.94 20.54 34.09
N THR A 5 11.32 20.33 32.92
CA THR A 5 10.75 21.43 32.13
C THR A 5 9.29 21.74 32.53
N LYS A 6 8.82 22.97 32.25
CA LYS A 6 7.43 23.37 32.44
C LYS A 6 6.60 23.19 31.16
N ILE A 7 5.39 22.65 31.29
CA ILE A 7 4.43 22.51 30.20
C ILE A 7 3.79 23.88 29.92
N SER A 8 4.30 24.59 28.91
CA SER A 8 3.86 25.97 28.58
C SER A 8 2.63 26.01 27.66
N LYS A 9 2.41 24.96 26.84
CA LYS A 9 1.26 24.87 25.94
C LYS A 9 0.83 23.39 25.75
N ILE A 10 -0.48 23.16 25.72
CA ILE A 10 -1.10 21.87 25.45
C ILE A 10 -2.03 22.05 24.27
N ALA A 11 -1.85 21.24 23.24
CA ALA A 11 -2.66 21.23 22.03
C ALA A 11 -3.05 19.79 21.66
N GLN A 12 -4.20 19.61 21.05
CA GLN A 12 -4.69 18.33 20.52
C GLN A 12 -5.03 18.55 19.04
N PRO A 13 -4.05 18.36 18.13
CA PRO A 13 -4.22 18.62 16.71
C PRO A 13 -5.22 17.68 16.04
N GLU A 14 -5.24 16.43 16.45
CA GLU A 14 -6.13 15.38 15.96
C GLU A 14 -6.85 14.71 17.14
N ASN A 15 -7.89 13.91 16.86
CA ASN A 15 -8.69 13.27 17.91
C ASN A 15 -7.88 12.34 18.83
N ASP A 16 -6.79 11.78 18.34
CA ASP A 16 -5.94 10.81 19.04
C ASP A 16 -4.47 11.26 19.16
N GLU A 17 -4.21 12.56 18.95
CA GLU A 17 -2.86 13.13 19.02
C GLU A 17 -2.79 14.31 19.98
N LEU A 18 -1.75 14.35 20.83
CA LEU A 18 -1.45 15.41 21.77
C LEU A 18 -0.09 16.03 21.45
N LEU A 19 0.00 17.36 21.51
CA LEU A 19 1.24 18.13 21.36
C LEU A 19 1.49 18.97 22.62
N LEU A 20 2.54 18.62 23.37
CA LEU A 20 2.98 19.37 24.54
C LEU A 20 4.14 20.27 24.16
N THR A 21 4.10 21.56 24.56
CA THR A 21 5.25 22.45 24.47
C THR A 21 5.84 22.64 25.86
N CYS A 22 7.08 22.21 26.02
CA CYS A 22 7.80 22.22 27.28
C CYS A 22 8.91 23.29 27.24
N LYS A 23 9.07 24.08 28.30
CA LYS A 23 10.11 25.10 28.44
C LYS A 23 11.01 24.77 29.62
N GLY A 24 12.33 24.75 29.38
CA GLY A 24 13.36 24.55 30.39
C GLY A 24 14.52 25.52 30.21
N SER A 25 15.57 25.37 31.02
CA SER A 25 16.80 26.18 30.93
C SER A 25 17.52 26.04 29.61
N SER A 26 17.44 24.85 28.97
CA SER A 26 18.06 24.52 27.68
C SER A 26 17.22 24.88 26.45
N GLY A 27 16.05 25.52 26.65
CA GLY A 27 15.21 25.95 25.52
C GLY A 27 13.77 25.47 25.58
N GLN A 28 13.13 25.51 24.42
CA GLN A 28 11.76 25.06 24.23
C GLN A 28 11.75 23.79 23.39
N PHE A 29 11.03 22.78 23.86
CA PHE A 29 10.87 21.49 23.21
C PHE A 29 9.39 21.20 22.95
N ARG A 30 9.08 20.49 21.87
CA ARG A 30 7.74 19.97 21.61
C ARG A 30 7.75 18.45 21.66
N VAL A 31 6.78 17.88 22.34
CA VAL A 31 6.56 16.43 22.43
C VAL A 31 5.28 16.11 21.67
N SER A 32 5.41 15.37 20.59
CA SER A 32 4.27 14.83 19.84
C SER A 32 3.95 13.44 20.35
N ILE A 33 2.70 13.19 20.69
CA ILE A 33 2.22 11.93 21.27
C ILE A 33 0.99 11.51 20.47
N SER A 34 0.98 10.27 19.96
CA SER A 34 -0.15 9.71 19.22
C SER A 34 -0.62 8.40 19.83
N ALA A 35 -1.90 8.31 20.09
CA ALA A 35 -2.59 7.08 20.46
C ALA A 35 -3.26 6.43 19.23
N ASN A 36 -2.86 6.77 17.99
CA ASN A 36 -3.44 6.20 16.78
C ASN A 36 -3.21 4.68 16.74
N ALA A 37 -4.23 3.93 16.31
CA ALA A 37 -4.18 2.47 16.28
C ALA A 37 -3.10 1.90 15.35
N SER A 38 -2.83 2.59 14.25
CA SER A 38 -1.86 2.16 13.23
C SER A 38 -0.50 2.82 13.40
N LEU A 39 -0.45 4.02 14.01
CA LEU A 39 0.75 4.85 14.13
C LEU A 39 0.85 5.46 15.55
N PRO A 40 1.02 4.62 16.59
CA PRO A 40 1.26 5.12 17.94
C PRO A 40 2.72 5.57 18.09
N PHE A 41 2.94 6.75 18.66
CA PHE A 41 4.28 7.26 18.86
C PHE A 41 4.38 8.27 20.01
N LEU A 42 5.61 8.48 20.48
CA LEU A 42 6.04 9.58 21.32
C LEU A 42 7.43 10.00 20.87
N TYR A 43 7.61 11.25 20.44
CA TYR A 43 8.91 11.79 20.05
C TYR A 43 8.97 13.31 20.21
N LEU A 44 10.19 13.84 20.24
CA LEU A 44 10.47 15.28 20.18
C LEU A 44 10.40 15.76 18.72
N THR A 45 9.80 16.93 18.49
CA THR A 45 9.65 17.51 17.15
C THR A 45 9.81 19.02 17.18
N ASP A 46 10.34 19.58 16.11
CA ASP A 46 10.31 21.02 15.85
C ASP A 46 9.05 21.47 15.12
N THR A 47 8.29 20.52 14.59
CA THR A 47 7.07 20.77 13.81
C THR A 47 5.93 21.28 14.70
N ASN A 48 5.31 22.37 14.30
CA ASN A 48 4.10 22.89 14.95
C ASN A 48 2.88 22.51 14.08
N LYS A 49 1.97 21.70 14.66
CA LYS A 49 0.73 21.31 13.98
C LYS A 49 -0.38 22.31 14.26
N THR A 50 -1.20 22.60 13.26
CA THR A 50 -2.41 23.41 13.40
C THR A 50 -3.43 22.68 14.29
N SER A 51 -3.99 23.39 15.25
CA SER A 51 -5.02 22.87 16.15
C SER A 51 -6.42 23.24 15.65
N PRO A 52 -7.44 22.45 15.95
CA PRO A 52 -8.83 22.79 15.64
C PRO A 52 -9.23 24.08 16.36
N LEU A 53 -10.21 24.82 15.80
CA LEU A 53 -10.72 26.08 16.36
C LEU A 53 -11.29 25.88 17.78
N GLN A 54 -11.94 24.75 18.04
CA GLN A 54 -12.38 24.33 19.37
C GLN A 54 -11.49 23.20 19.87
N ALA A 55 -10.90 23.39 21.06
CA ALA A 55 -10.08 22.34 21.68
C ALA A 55 -10.99 21.18 22.16
N PRO A 56 -10.61 19.91 21.90
CA PRO A 56 -11.33 18.76 22.43
C PRO A 56 -11.36 18.72 23.96
N THR A 57 -12.34 18.02 24.53
CA THR A 57 -12.56 17.95 25.99
C THR A 57 -11.32 17.50 26.75
N PHE A 58 -10.66 16.44 26.31
CA PHE A 58 -9.45 15.94 26.96
C PHE A 58 -8.32 17.01 27.01
N CYS A 59 -8.13 17.77 25.93
CA CYS A 59 -7.19 18.88 25.91
C CYS A 59 -7.55 19.96 26.94
N MET A 60 -8.84 20.26 27.09
CA MET A 60 -9.31 21.24 28.07
C MET A 60 -9.11 20.75 29.51
N VAL A 61 -9.35 19.47 29.79
CA VAL A 61 -9.05 18.85 31.09
C VAL A 61 -7.57 18.96 31.41
N LEU A 62 -6.69 18.60 30.48
CA LEU A 62 -5.24 18.74 30.68
C LEU A 62 -4.83 20.20 30.93
N ARG A 63 -5.34 21.16 30.17
CA ARG A 63 -5.06 22.59 30.37
C ARG A 63 -5.49 23.09 31.75
N LYS A 64 -6.64 22.63 32.23
CA LYS A 64 -7.14 23.01 33.56
C LYS A 64 -6.21 22.52 34.67
N HIS A 65 -5.66 21.32 34.56
CA HIS A 65 -4.96 20.66 35.67
C HIS A 65 -3.43 20.76 35.62
N ILE A 66 -2.81 20.75 34.42
CA ILE A 66 -1.35 20.66 34.30
C ILE A 66 -0.72 21.77 33.43
N ALA A 67 -1.47 22.80 33.04
CA ALA A 67 -0.84 23.96 32.42
C ALA A 67 0.15 24.61 33.41
N ASN A 68 1.35 24.93 32.91
CA ASN A 68 2.48 25.44 33.72
C ASN A 68 3.04 24.42 34.74
N GLY A 69 2.55 23.19 34.79
CA GLY A 69 3.10 22.12 35.59
C GLY A 69 4.50 21.71 35.13
N ARG A 70 5.31 21.17 36.06
CA ARG A 70 6.68 20.72 35.83
C ARG A 70 6.70 19.19 35.68
N ILE A 71 7.36 18.68 34.66
CA ILE A 71 7.63 17.24 34.52
C ILE A 71 8.76 16.88 35.47
N ILE A 72 8.45 16.12 36.53
CA ILE A 72 9.41 15.76 37.58
C ILE A 72 9.95 14.35 37.46
N SER A 73 9.25 13.47 36.71
CA SER A 73 9.70 12.09 36.50
C SER A 73 9.19 11.58 35.14
N ILE A 74 10.00 10.75 34.51
CA ILE A 74 9.67 10.01 33.27
C ILE A 74 10.09 8.57 33.52
N THR A 75 9.13 7.65 33.51
CA THR A 75 9.39 6.23 33.79
C THR A 75 8.69 5.32 32.78
N GLN A 76 9.30 4.15 32.54
CA GLN A 76 8.76 3.08 31.73
C GLN A 76 8.67 1.82 32.62
N PRO A 77 7.46 1.35 32.97
CA PRO A 77 7.33 0.19 33.86
C PRO A 77 7.66 -1.11 33.10
N HIS A 78 8.50 -1.95 33.69
CA HIS A 78 8.76 -3.35 33.32
C HIS A 78 9.03 -3.63 31.82
N MET A 79 9.67 -2.72 31.08
CA MET A 79 9.86 -2.84 29.63
C MET A 79 8.53 -2.87 28.82
N GLU A 80 7.43 -2.46 29.42
CA GLU A 80 6.17 -2.29 28.72
C GLU A 80 6.22 -1.07 27.79
N ARG A 81 5.39 -1.06 26.75
CA ARG A 81 5.25 0.09 25.84
C ARG A 81 4.36 1.17 26.47
N ILE A 82 4.69 1.53 27.71
CA ILE A 82 3.97 2.50 28.54
C ILE A 82 4.97 3.51 29.08
N ILE A 83 4.65 4.78 29.00
CA ILE A 83 5.47 5.86 29.52
C ILE A 83 4.63 6.67 30.49
N HIS A 84 5.13 6.85 31.71
CA HIS A 84 4.53 7.69 32.72
C HIS A 84 5.28 9.04 32.81
N LEU A 85 4.57 10.13 32.62
CA LEU A 85 5.05 11.48 32.87
C LEU A 85 4.43 11.96 34.17
N LYS A 86 5.21 12.01 35.28
CA LYS A 86 4.74 12.58 36.54
C LYS A 86 4.92 14.09 36.51
N ILE A 87 3.87 14.85 36.82
CA ILE A 87 3.78 16.29 36.67
C ILE A 87 3.42 16.88 38.02
N GLU A 88 4.28 17.79 38.50
CA GLU A 88 4.06 18.64 39.67
C GLU A 88 3.34 19.90 39.22
N HIS A 89 2.29 20.30 39.90
CA HIS A 89 1.55 21.52 39.63
C HIS A 89 0.98 22.09 40.93
N LEU A 90 0.59 23.35 40.93
CA LEU A 90 -0.13 23.98 42.03
C LEU A 90 -1.63 23.83 41.82
N ASN A 91 -2.37 23.43 42.88
CA ASN A 91 -3.83 23.43 42.86
C ASN A 91 -4.39 24.88 42.99
N GLU A 92 -5.71 25.01 43.02
CA GLU A 92 -6.39 26.32 43.15
C GLU A 92 -6.11 27.02 44.50
N MET A 93 -5.68 26.27 45.52
CA MET A 93 -5.31 26.79 46.85
C MET A 93 -3.82 27.11 46.94
N GLY A 94 -3.02 26.79 45.95
CA GLY A 94 -1.58 27.01 45.94
C GLY A 94 -0.75 25.84 46.48
N ASP A 95 -1.38 24.70 46.84
CA ASP A 95 -0.67 23.51 47.31
C ASP A 95 -0.03 22.76 46.16
N ILE A 96 1.11 22.12 46.43
CA ILE A 96 1.80 21.26 45.48
C ILE A 96 1.01 19.94 45.34
N CYS A 97 0.60 19.61 44.13
CA CYS A 97 -0.07 18.38 43.77
C CYS A 97 0.67 17.67 42.64
N HIS A 98 0.50 16.35 42.57
CA HIS A 98 1.08 15.53 41.53
C HIS A 98 -0.01 14.89 40.71
N LYS A 99 0.22 14.80 39.40
CA LYS A 99 -0.62 14.08 38.45
C LYS A 99 0.24 13.31 37.48
N THR A 100 -0.31 12.25 36.91
CA THR A 100 0.43 11.40 35.96
C THR A 100 -0.27 11.38 34.63
N LEU A 101 0.45 11.71 33.56
CA LEU A 101 0.04 11.48 32.19
C LEU A 101 0.67 10.16 31.73
N ILE A 102 -0.15 9.19 31.40
CA ILE A 102 0.23 7.83 31.03
C ILE A 102 0.02 7.67 29.54
N ILE A 103 1.06 7.28 28.81
CA ILE A 103 1.05 7.07 27.36
C ILE A 103 1.23 5.58 27.10
N GLU A 104 0.22 4.93 26.54
CA GLU A 104 0.23 3.52 26.15
C GLU A 104 0.36 3.42 24.62
N LEU A 105 1.43 2.78 24.13
CA LEU A 105 1.76 2.64 22.72
C LEU A 105 1.58 1.18 22.27
N MET A 106 0.33 0.69 22.26
CA MET A 106 -0.02 -0.73 22.07
C MET A 106 -0.93 -0.96 20.84
N GLY A 107 -0.63 -0.32 19.70
CA GLY A 107 -1.40 -0.43 18.47
C GLY A 107 -2.88 -0.05 18.70
N LYS A 108 -3.83 -0.92 18.39
CA LYS A 108 -5.27 -0.65 18.58
C LYS A 108 -5.68 -0.34 20.02
N HIS A 109 -4.88 -0.74 20.99
CA HIS A 109 -5.10 -0.47 22.41
C HIS A 109 -4.35 0.77 22.92
N SER A 110 -3.67 1.51 22.04
CA SER A 110 -2.98 2.75 22.41
C SER A 110 -3.94 3.78 22.98
N ASN A 111 -3.51 4.45 24.05
CA ASN A 111 -4.30 5.47 24.74
C ASN A 111 -3.38 6.54 25.40
N ILE A 112 -3.94 7.68 25.74
CA ILE A 112 -3.30 8.68 26.59
C ILE A 112 -4.26 8.91 27.76
N ILE A 113 -3.82 8.55 28.97
CA ILE A 113 -4.64 8.50 30.17
C ILE A 113 -4.09 9.51 31.17
N PHE A 114 -4.97 10.26 31.80
CA PHE A 114 -4.60 11.26 32.79
C PHE A 114 -5.14 10.86 34.16
N CYS A 115 -4.25 10.69 35.13
CA CYS A 115 -4.56 10.20 36.47
C CYS A 115 -4.19 11.26 37.54
N ASP A 116 -4.90 11.19 38.67
CA ASP A 116 -4.51 11.89 39.89
C ASP A 116 -3.37 11.18 40.63
N GLU A 117 -3.04 11.66 41.82
CA GLU A 117 -1.95 11.14 42.63
C GLU A 117 -2.21 9.72 43.15
N ASP A 118 -3.47 9.36 43.38
CA ASP A 118 -3.91 8.05 43.86
C ASP A 118 -4.04 7.02 42.71
N GLY A 119 -3.77 7.42 41.48
CA GLY A 119 -3.88 6.58 40.28
C GLY A 119 -5.31 6.44 39.75
N THR A 120 -6.25 7.28 40.23
CA THR A 120 -7.62 7.31 39.68
C THR A 120 -7.63 8.11 38.38
N MET A 121 -8.23 7.58 37.33
CA MET A 121 -8.33 8.22 36.02
C MET A 121 -9.22 9.47 36.09
N ILE A 122 -8.66 10.62 35.78
CA ILE A 122 -9.40 11.87 35.65
C ILE A 122 -10.07 11.94 34.29
N ASP A 123 -9.34 11.57 33.23
CA ASP A 123 -9.86 11.49 31.86
C ASP A 123 -8.87 10.73 30.95
N SER A 124 -9.26 10.46 29.72
CA SER A 124 -8.41 9.82 28.69
C SER A 124 -8.78 10.32 27.30
N ILE A 125 -7.80 10.22 26.36
CA ILE A 125 -8.03 10.64 24.98
C ILE A 125 -9.01 9.69 24.27
N LYS A 126 -9.09 8.41 24.71
CA LYS A 126 -10.04 7.40 24.25
C LYS A 126 -10.73 6.77 25.45
N HIS A 127 -12.04 6.89 25.53
CA HIS A 127 -12.85 6.19 26.50
C HIS A 127 -13.10 4.75 26.06
N VAL A 128 -12.87 3.79 26.95
CA VAL A 128 -13.07 2.35 26.72
C VAL A 128 -14.00 1.81 27.79
N SER A 129 -15.23 1.47 27.41
CA SER A 129 -16.20 0.87 28.32
C SER A 129 -16.08 -0.65 28.36
N SER A 130 -16.77 -1.29 29.33
CA SER A 130 -16.88 -2.75 29.45
C SER A 130 -17.47 -3.44 28.22
N ALA A 131 -18.25 -2.72 27.41
CA ALA A 131 -18.78 -3.23 26.15
C ALA A 131 -17.69 -3.36 25.06
N VAL A 132 -16.57 -2.60 25.16
CA VAL A 132 -15.46 -2.59 24.20
C VAL A 132 -14.29 -3.46 24.66
N SER A 133 -14.04 -3.52 25.96
CA SER A 133 -12.96 -4.34 26.55
C SER A 133 -13.42 -5.04 27.81
N SER A 134 -13.23 -6.35 27.84
CA SER A 134 -13.47 -7.18 29.04
C SER A 134 -12.32 -7.14 30.05
N LEU A 135 -11.12 -6.67 29.63
CA LEU A 135 -9.93 -6.68 30.48
C LEU A 135 -9.86 -5.45 31.39
N ARG A 136 -10.19 -4.28 30.86
CA ARG A 136 -10.07 -3.01 31.58
C ARG A 136 -11.00 -1.95 30.98
N GLU A 137 -11.71 -1.24 31.85
CA GLU A 137 -12.38 0.00 31.48
C GLU A 137 -11.39 1.16 31.56
N VAL A 138 -11.46 2.11 30.62
CA VAL A 138 -10.71 3.37 30.68
C VAL A 138 -11.72 4.51 30.66
N LEU A 139 -12.19 4.87 31.84
CA LEU A 139 -13.24 5.88 32.08
C LEU A 139 -12.88 6.74 33.30
N PRO A 140 -13.32 7.99 33.36
CA PRO A 140 -13.16 8.84 34.54
C PRO A 140 -13.65 8.18 35.82
N GLY A 141 -12.93 8.34 36.92
CA GLY A 141 -13.23 7.78 38.24
C GLY A 141 -12.87 6.30 38.41
N ARG A 142 -12.32 5.62 37.40
CA ARG A 142 -11.81 4.25 37.52
C ARG A 142 -10.33 4.25 37.91
N PRO A 143 -9.85 3.26 38.70
CA PRO A 143 -8.44 3.12 38.99
C PRO A 143 -7.66 2.68 37.74
N TYR A 144 -6.48 3.25 37.53
CA TYR A 144 -5.56 2.82 36.50
C TYR A 144 -4.80 1.56 36.96
N PHE A 145 -4.68 0.59 36.08
CA PHE A 145 -3.79 -0.55 36.25
C PHE A 145 -3.31 -1.06 34.88
N ILE A 146 -2.14 -1.66 34.85
CA ILE A 146 -1.61 -2.34 33.66
C ILE A 146 -2.21 -3.73 33.65
N PRO A 147 -2.95 -4.14 32.57
CA PRO A 147 -3.50 -5.49 32.50
C PRO A 147 -2.37 -6.53 32.52
N ALA A 148 -2.51 -7.55 33.35
CA ALA A 148 -1.57 -8.66 33.47
C ALA A 148 -1.65 -9.60 32.25
N THR A 149 -1.25 -9.13 31.08
CA THR A 149 -1.29 -9.90 29.82
C THR A 149 0.01 -10.61 29.50
N GLN A 150 1.07 -10.41 30.30
CA GLN A 150 2.43 -10.91 30.08
C GLN A 150 3.05 -11.51 31.36
N GLU A 151 2.24 -12.04 32.26
CA GLU A 151 2.69 -12.64 33.54
C GLU A 151 3.71 -13.79 33.37
N ASP A 152 3.70 -14.46 32.22
CA ASP A 152 4.60 -15.58 31.89
C ASP A 152 5.95 -15.12 31.28
N LYS A 153 6.21 -13.81 31.18
CA LYS A 153 7.44 -13.29 30.61
C LYS A 153 8.35 -12.70 31.67
N PHE A 154 9.65 -12.90 31.46
CA PHE A 154 10.69 -12.40 32.35
C PHE A 154 11.21 -11.03 31.88
N ASN A 155 11.67 -10.24 32.82
CA ASN A 155 12.39 -9.00 32.52
C ASN A 155 13.89 -9.28 32.37
N ALA A 156 14.35 -9.42 31.13
CA ALA A 156 15.76 -9.73 30.84
C ALA A 156 16.76 -8.63 31.28
N MET A 157 16.29 -7.41 31.57
CA MET A 157 17.12 -6.34 32.14
C MET A 157 17.73 -6.69 33.50
N THR A 158 17.14 -7.64 34.22
CA THR A 158 17.59 -8.05 35.58
C THR A 158 18.18 -9.46 35.62
N MET A 159 18.33 -10.13 34.47
CA MET A 159 18.75 -11.52 34.36
C MET A 159 20.21 -11.61 33.90
N ASP A 160 20.92 -12.63 34.36
CA ASP A 160 22.20 -13.06 33.81
C ASP A 160 22.03 -14.07 32.66
N ALA A 161 23.15 -14.40 32.00
CA ALA A 161 23.13 -15.31 30.84
C ALA A 161 22.61 -16.72 31.18
N THR A 162 22.85 -17.20 32.42
CA THR A 162 22.37 -18.52 32.86
C THR A 162 20.86 -18.53 33.02
N GLN A 163 20.31 -17.53 33.68
CA GLN A 163 18.86 -17.35 33.84
C GLN A 163 18.15 -17.17 32.49
N ILE A 164 18.77 -16.43 31.56
CA ILE A 164 18.27 -16.27 30.18
C ILE A 164 18.24 -17.62 29.46
N CYS A 165 19.32 -18.42 29.59
CA CYS A 165 19.40 -19.75 29.00
C CYS A 165 18.28 -20.67 29.51
N ASP A 166 18.04 -20.71 30.82
CA ASP A 166 16.98 -21.51 31.42
C ASP A 166 15.59 -21.07 30.94
N ALA A 167 15.35 -19.78 30.87
CA ALA A 167 14.09 -19.21 30.40
C ALA A 167 13.77 -19.58 28.94
N ILE A 168 14.80 -19.64 28.08
CA ILE A 168 14.63 -20.03 26.67
C ILE A 168 14.41 -21.54 26.57
N LYS A 169 15.22 -22.34 27.26
CA LYS A 169 15.11 -23.82 27.26
C LYS A 169 13.74 -24.31 27.68
N ALA A 170 13.06 -23.58 28.56
CA ALA A 170 11.71 -23.92 29.00
C ALA A 170 10.65 -23.89 27.89
N LYS A 171 10.97 -23.33 26.68
CA LYS A 171 10.01 -23.14 25.59
C LYS A 171 10.47 -23.87 24.31
N PRO A 172 10.05 -25.13 24.06
CA PRO A 172 10.47 -25.94 22.92
C PRO A 172 9.79 -25.49 21.62
N MET A 173 10.24 -24.37 21.04
CA MET A 173 9.72 -23.79 19.80
C MET A 173 10.87 -23.25 18.93
N SER A 174 10.61 -22.47 17.88
CA SER A 174 11.69 -21.84 17.12
C SER A 174 12.42 -20.80 17.96
N ILE A 175 13.70 -20.58 17.66
CA ILE A 175 14.58 -19.65 18.41
C ILE A 175 13.92 -18.29 18.56
N CYS A 176 13.50 -17.66 17.45
CA CYS A 176 12.82 -16.37 17.47
C CYS A 176 11.61 -16.38 18.41
N LYS A 177 10.75 -17.41 18.29
CA LYS A 177 9.54 -17.52 19.08
C LYS A 177 9.83 -17.75 20.56
N ALA A 178 10.83 -18.56 20.89
CA ALA A 178 11.26 -18.79 22.27
C ALA A 178 11.75 -17.48 22.91
N ILE A 179 12.52 -16.66 22.20
CA ILE A 179 13.03 -15.38 22.70
C ILE A 179 11.87 -14.40 22.98
N TYR A 180 11.03 -14.06 21.98
CA TYR A 180 10.04 -13.00 22.19
C TYR A 180 8.87 -13.43 23.09
N THR A 181 8.67 -14.74 23.29
CA THR A 181 7.67 -15.23 24.27
C THR A 181 8.24 -15.36 25.68
N SER A 182 9.55 -15.41 25.86
CA SER A 182 10.20 -15.49 27.18
C SER A 182 10.43 -14.13 27.82
N PHE A 183 10.69 -13.09 27.03
CA PHE A 183 11.11 -11.80 27.57
C PHE A 183 10.13 -10.67 27.24
N THR A 184 9.87 -9.82 28.25
CA THR A 184 9.07 -8.60 28.10
C THR A 184 9.85 -7.56 27.27
N GLY A 185 9.16 -6.81 26.42
CA GLY A 185 9.76 -5.75 25.61
C GLY A 185 10.50 -6.20 24.36
N VAL A 186 10.62 -7.50 24.11
CA VAL A 186 11.25 -8.06 22.92
C VAL A 186 10.20 -8.33 21.83
N SER A 187 10.36 -7.68 20.68
CA SER A 187 9.52 -7.92 19.49
C SER A 187 10.06 -9.11 18.68
N PRO A 188 9.26 -9.71 17.77
CA PRO A 188 9.76 -10.71 16.83
C PRO A 188 10.95 -10.21 15.99
N LEU A 189 10.95 -8.92 15.60
CA LEU A 189 12.05 -8.29 14.87
C LEU A 189 13.36 -8.36 15.68
N VAL A 190 13.32 -7.91 16.94
CA VAL A 190 14.48 -7.94 17.83
C VAL A 190 14.92 -9.37 18.12
N ALA A 191 13.98 -10.30 18.29
CA ALA A 191 14.30 -11.71 18.50
C ALA A 191 15.01 -12.32 17.29
N SER A 192 14.61 -11.99 16.07
CA SER A 192 15.27 -12.42 14.84
C SER A 192 16.68 -11.80 14.70
N GLU A 193 16.83 -10.53 15.04
CA GLU A 193 18.13 -9.86 15.07
C GLU A 193 19.09 -10.52 16.08
N LEU A 194 18.60 -10.87 17.28
CA LEU A 194 19.41 -11.56 18.29
C LEU A 194 19.85 -12.96 17.85
N ALA A 195 18.97 -13.71 17.18
CA ALA A 195 19.34 -14.99 16.58
C ALA A 195 20.39 -14.79 15.48
N TYR A 196 20.21 -13.80 14.63
CA TYR A 196 21.17 -13.47 13.56
C TYR A 196 22.54 -13.07 14.11
N ARG A 197 22.62 -12.21 15.14
CA ARG A 197 23.86 -11.83 15.82
C ARG A 197 24.57 -13.02 16.44
N ALA A 198 23.83 -14.03 16.90
CA ALA A 198 24.37 -15.29 17.40
C ALA A 198 24.76 -16.26 16.27
N GLY A 199 24.60 -15.90 14.99
CA GLY A 199 24.90 -16.76 13.85
C GLY A 199 23.93 -17.93 13.69
N MET A 200 22.71 -17.82 14.22
CA MET A 200 21.70 -18.88 14.23
C MET A 200 20.50 -18.52 13.36
N ASP A 201 19.85 -19.53 12.77
CA ASP A 201 18.60 -19.33 12.03
C ASP A 201 17.43 -19.12 13.02
N ALA A 202 16.76 -17.98 12.91
CA ALA A 202 15.65 -17.59 13.76
C ALA A 202 14.47 -18.58 13.73
N ASP A 203 14.28 -19.29 12.62
CA ASP A 203 13.21 -20.28 12.42
C ASP A 203 13.60 -21.69 12.83
N GLN A 204 14.91 -21.94 13.13
CA GLN A 204 15.39 -23.21 13.62
C GLN A 204 14.72 -23.58 14.95
N SER A 205 14.37 -24.87 15.10
CA SER A 205 13.81 -25.38 16.37
C SER A 205 14.89 -25.40 17.45
N LEU A 206 14.54 -24.90 18.63
CA LEU A 206 15.45 -24.92 19.78
C LEU A 206 15.82 -26.34 20.23
N LEU A 207 14.92 -27.32 19.98
CA LEU A 207 15.19 -28.74 20.26
C LEU A 207 16.30 -29.34 19.38
N ALA A 208 16.62 -28.72 18.27
CA ALA A 208 17.69 -29.14 17.36
C ALA A 208 19.05 -28.52 17.72
N CYS A 209 19.08 -27.61 18.72
CA CYS A 209 20.29 -26.93 19.16
C CYS A 209 20.96 -27.70 20.29
N THR A 210 22.28 -27.67 20.32
CA THR A 210 23.07 -28.17 21.44
C THR A 210 23.01 -27.22 22.63
N ASP A 211 23.37 -27.70 23.80
CA ASP A 211 23.42 -26.86 25.01
C ASP A 211 24.40 -25.69 24.84
N ASP A 212 25.53 -25.92 24.19
CA ASP A 212 26.53 -24.87 23.94
C ASP A 212 26.01 -23.79 23.00
N GLU A 213 25.26 -24.14 21.95
CA GLU A 213 24.61 -23.19 21.07
C GLU A 213 23.56 -22.34 21.79
N ILE A 214 22.78 -22.95 22.70
CA ILE A 214 21.80 -22.20 23.48
C ILE A 214 22.48 -21.27 24.49
N HIS A 215 23.58 -21.70 25.12
CA HIS A 215 24.38 -20.81 25.97
C HIS A 215 25.02 -19.67 25.18
N HIS A 216 25.50 -19.92 23.97
CA HIS A 216 26.02 -18.89 23.08
C HIS A 216 24.93 -17.84 22.77
N LEU A 217 23.74 -18.27 22.37
CA LEU A 217 22.59 -17.40 22.16
C LEU A 217 22.22 -16.59 23.42
N ALA A 218 22.20 -17.22 24.59
CA ALA A 218 21.90 -16.56 25.86
C ALA A 218 22.91 -15.47 26.20
N ASN A 219 24.21 -15.67 25.89
CA ASN A 219 25.23 -14.64 26.05
C ASN A 219 24.98 -13.44 25.13
N HIS A 220 24.63 -13.66 23.85
CA HIS A 220 24.29 -12.57 22.93
C HIS A 220 23.06 -11.78 23.41
N ILE A 221 22.06 -12.44 23.96
CA ILE A 221 20.90 -11.78 24.55
C ILE A 221 21.32 -10.97 25.78
N ALA A 222 22.17 -11.51 26.66
CA ALA A 222 22.65 -10.79 27.84
C ALA A 222 23.44 -9.54 27.45
N TRP A 223 24.35 -9.62 26.48
CA TRP A 223 25.09 -8.46 25.96
C TRP A 223 24.19 -7.38 25.37
N PHE A 224 23.19 -7.80 24.59
CA PHE A 224 22.20 -6.87 24.06
C PHE A 224 21.45 -6.09 25.16
N PHE A 225 21.03 -6.74 26.24
CA PHE A 225 20.40 -6.06 27.35
C PHE A 225 21.40 -5.22 28.16
N ASP A 226 22.69 -5.54 28.10
CA ASP A 226 23.74 -4.72 28.68
C ASP A 226 23.96 -3.42 27.89
N GLU A 227 23.98 -3.48 26.57
CA GLU A 227 23.97 -2.28 25.70
C GLU A 227 22.78 -1.34 26.06
N ILE A 228 21.58 -1.90 26.24
CA ILE A 228 20.38 -1.11 26.61
C ILE A 228 20.56 -0.48 28.02
N ARG A 229 21.12 -1.21 29.01
CA ARG A 229 21.40 -0.68 30.34
C ARG A 229 22.37 0.50 30.32
N HIS A 230 23.32 0.47 29.41
CA HIS A 230 24.29 1.56 29.20
C HIS A 230 23.78 2.68 28.27
N ASN A 231 22.51 2.62 27.81
CA ASN A 231 21.90 3.56 26.86
C ASN A 231 22.66 3.65 25.52
N GLU A 232 23.22 2.54 25.06
CA GLU A 232 23.89 2.43 23.77
C GLU A 232 22.84 2.19 22.70
N PHE A 233 22.38 3.24 22.04
CA PHE A 233 21.37 3.21 21.01
C PHE A 233 21.94 3.67 19.67
N HIS A 234 21.59 2.94 18.62
CA HIS A 234 21.97 3.23 17.22
C HIS A 234 20.70 3.28 16.36
N PRO A 235 19.97 4.42 16.40
CA PRO A 235 18.70 4.52 15.70
C PRO A 235 18.89 4.39 14.19
N VAL A 236 18.11 3.50 13.57
CA VAL A 236 18.21 3.18 12.14
C VAL A 236 16.83 3.06 11.50
N ILE A 237 16.71 3.51 10.24
CA ILE A 237 15.59 3.24 9.35
C ILE A 237 16.10 2.31 8.25
N VAL A 238 15.45 1.18 8.07
CA VAL A 238 15.71 0.25 6.98
C VAL A 238 14.82 0.61 5.80
N ARG A 239 15.42 0.76 4.61
CA ARG A 239 14.70 1.12 3.39
C ARG A 239 14.80 0.02 2.34
N LYS A 240 13.70 -0.20 1.65
CA LYS A 240 13.63 -0.97 0.41
C LYS A 240 13.07 -0.06 -0.68
N ASP A 241 13.78 0.10 -1.79
CA ASP A 241 13.37 1.00 -2.89
C ASP A 241 13.06 2.43 -2.40
N LYS A 242 13.93 2.99 -1.55
CA LYS A 242 13.76 4.30 -0.89
C LYS A 242 12.53 4.41 0.04
N ARG A 243 11.80 3.33 0.28
CA ARG A 243 10.64 3.32 1.20
C ARG A 243 11.06 2.80 2.56
N PRO A 244 10.67 3.45 3.66
CA PRO A 244 10.93 2.93 4.98
C PRO A 244 10.07 1.69 5.21
N ILE A 245 10.72 0.54 5.46
CA ILE A 245 10.05 -0.73 5.73
C ILE A 245 10.07 -1.06 7.22
N GLU A 246 11.17 -0.69 7.91
CA GLU A 246 11.36 -0.99 9.32
C GLU A 246 12.16 0.12 10.01
N PHE A 247 12.07 0.23 11.32
CA PHE A 247 12.88 1.11 12.14
C PHE A 247 13.25 0.45 13.46
N SER A 248 14.36 0.87 14.03
CA SER A 248 14.80 0.35 15.32
C SER A 248 15.66 1.37 16.08
N ALA A 249 15.60 1.33 17.41
CA ALA A 249 16.52 2.08 18.27
C ALA A 249 17.92 1.45 18.34
N ILE A 250 18.05 0.20 17.89
CA ILE A 250 19.30 -0.56 17.79
C ILE A 250 19.61 -0.83 16.32
N GLU A 251 20.86 -1.08 16.02
CA GLU A 251 21.28 -1.50 14.69
C GLU A 251 20.69 -2.86 14.33
N LEU A 252 20.19 -3.00 13.08
CA LEU A 252 19.58 -4.22 12.56
C LEU A 252 20.55 -4.88 11.56
N THR A 253 21.50 -5.67 12.07
CA THR A 253 22.56 -6.28 11.26
C THR A 253 22.06 -7.36 10.29
N MET A 254 20.86 -7.89 10.52
CA MET A 254 20.23 -8.86 9.62
C MET A 254 19.78 -8.25 8.28
N TYR A 255 19.72 -6.93 8.15
CA TYR A 255 19.31 -6.22 6.94
C TYR A 255 20.49 -5.71 6.09
N GLN A 256 21.62 -6.44 6.05
CA GLN A 256 22.85 -6.02 5.33
C GLN A 256 22.63 -5.73 3.84
N ASP A 257 21.68 -6.38 3.20
CA ASP A 257 21.36 -6.19 1.77
C ASP A 257 20.39 -5.02 1.50
N TYR A 258 19.99 -4.29 2.55
CA TYR A 258 19.07 -3.16 2.46
C TYR A 258 19.78 -1.84 2.74
N GLU A 259 19.24 -0.74 2.23
CA GLU A 259 19.69 0.60 2.55
C GLU A 259 19.37 0.91 4.02
N MET A 260 20.39 1.14 4.86
CA MET A 260 20.23 1.54 6.25
C MET A 260 20.59 3.01 6.43
N GLU A 261 19.64 3.80 6.92
CA GLU A 261 19.80 5.22 7.23
C GLU A 261 19.93 5.40 8.74
N HIS A 262 21.15 5.76 9.20
CA HIS A 262 21.43 6.02 10.61
C HIS A 262 20.99 7.41 11.00
N MET A 263 20.35 7.55 12.17
CA MET A 263 19.81 8.79 12.68
C MET A 263 20.56 9.24 13.95
N GLU A 264 20.65 10.56 14.17
CA GLU A 264 21.30 11.12 15.34
C GLU A 264 20.53 10.86 16.64
N SER A 265 19.21 10.67 16.56
CA SER A 265 18.36 10.41 17.72
C SER A 265 17.15 9.55 17.36
N ILE A 266 16.62 8.85 18.39
CA ILE A 266 15.36 8.10 18.29
C ILE A 266 14.20 9.02 17.90
N SER A 267 14.16 10.26 18.38
CA SER A 267 13.11 11.22 18.03
C SER A 267 13.15 11.58 16.54
N GLN A 268 14.34 11.86 16.00
CA GLN A 268 14.51 12.14 14.57
C GLN A 268 14.12 10.93 13.71
N MET A 269 14.56 9.73 14.10
CA MET A 269 14.20 8.48 13.42
C MET A 269 12.67 8.30 13.38
N LEU A 270 11.99 8.46 14.51
CA LEU A 270 10.54 8.32 14.59
C LEU A 270 9.82 9.41 13.79
N GLU A 271 10.28 10.66 13.85
CA GLU A 271 9.69 11.76 13.10
C GLU A 271 9.76 11.50 11.59
N VAL A 272 10.92 11.13 11.06
CA VAL A 272 11.12 10.81 9.64
C VAL A 272 10.28 9.59 9.24
N PHE A 273 10.40 8.49 9.96
CA PHE A 273 9.68 7.26 9.65
C PHE A 273 8.15 7.45 9.65
N TYR A 274 7.61 8.09 10.70
CA TYR A 274 6.17 8.30 10.81
C TYR A 274 5.66 9.40 9.88
N ALA A 275 6.44 10.42 9.56
CA ALA A 275 6.06 11.43 8.57
C ALA A 275 5.85 10.78 7.19
N GLU A 276 6.81 9.98 6.72
CA GLU A 276 6.73 9.28 5.45
C GLU A 276 5.59 8.24 5.44
N ARG A 277 5.48 7.42 6.47
CA ARG A 277 4.44 6.40 6.59
C ARG A 277 3.04 7.00 6.76
N ASN A 278 2.91 8.15 7.42
CA ASN A 278 1.64 8.86 7.55
C ASN A 278 1.15 9.41 6.21
N ILE A 279 2.04 9.97 5.39
CA ILE A 279 1.72 10.41 4.03
C ILE A 279 1.18 9.22 3.23
N TYR A 280 1.89 8.10 3.23
CA TYR A 280 1.49 6.88 2.53
C TYR A 280 0.13 6.34 3.03
N ASN A 281 -0.05 6.21 4.34
CA ASN A 281 -1.29 5.70 4.94
C ASN A 281 -2.47 6.64 4.69
N ARG A 282 -2.29 7.96 4.77
CA ARG A 282 -3.35 8.94 4.45
C ARG A 282 -3.77 8.85 2.99
N ILE A 283 -2.83 8.69 2.08
CA ILE A 283 -3.13 8.53 0.66
C ILE A 283 -3.81 7.20 0.42
N HIS A 284 -3.32 6.11 1.00
CA HIS A 284 -3.93 4.80 0.90
C HIS A 284 -5.34 4.78 1.46
N GLN A 285 -5.58 5.40 2.62
CA GLN A 285 -6.91 5.52 3.23
C GLN A 285 -7.85 6.41 2.40
N LYS A 286 -7.35 7.57 1.91
CA LYS A 286 -8.13 8.44 1.00
C LYS A 286 -8.41 7.80 -0.35
N SER A 287 -7.56 6.88 -0.81
CA SER A 287 -7.75 6.14 -2.06
C SER A 287 -8.58 4.87 -1.90
N ALA A 288 -8.88 4.43 -0.67
CA ALA A 288 -9.57 3.16 -0.40
C ALA A 288 -10.92 3.06 -1.13
N ASP A 289 -11.72 4.12 -1.11
CA ASP A 289 -13.00 4.16 -1.83
C ASP A 289 -12.81 4.11 -3.35
N LEU A 290 -11.82 4.84 -3.88
CA LEU A 290 -11.49 4.82 -5.31
C LEU A 290 -11.01 3.43 -5.74
N ARG A 291 -10.15 2.80 -4.94
CA ARG A 291 -9.67 1.42 -5.17
C ARG A 291 -10.82 0.42 -5.18
N LYS A 292 -11.74 0.51 -4.23
CA LYS A 292 -12.94 -0.35 -4.18
C LYS A 292 -13.80 -0.20 -5.42
N ILE A 293 -14.03 1.05 -5.89
CA ILE A 293 -14.78 1.32 -7.12
C ILE A 293 -14.09 0.67 -8.33
N VAL A 294 -12.78 0.88 -8.49
CA VAL A 294 -12.00 0.32 -9.60
C VAL A 294 -12.02 -1.21 -9.57
N THR A 295 -11.74 -1.83 -8.41
CA THR A 295 -11.76 -3.30 -8.26
C THR A 295 -13.12 -3.88 -8.61
N THR A 296 -14.21 -3.29 -8.09
CA THR A 296 -15.59 -3.75 -8.39
C THR A 296 -15.91 -3.62 -9.88
N ALA A 297 -15.49 -2.50 -10.50
CA ALA A 297 -15.69 -2.28 -11.93
C ALA A 297 -14.87 -3.27 -12.79
N LEU A 298 -13.62 -3.55 -12.41
CA LEU A 298 -12.76 -4.55 -13.05
C LEU A 298 -13.38 -5.95 -13.00
N GLU A 299 -13.77 -6.41 -11.82
CA GLU A 299 -14.39 -7.73 -11.65
C GLU A 299 -15.65 -7.89 -12.49
N ARG A 300 -16.50 -6.85 -12.54
CA ARG A 300 -17.71 -6.83 -13.36
C ARG A 300 -17.40 -6.92 -14.85
N ASN A 301 -16.43 -6.14 -15.32
CA ASN A 301 -16.06 -6.14 -16.75
C ASN A 301 -15.35 -7.43 -17.16
N GLN A 302 -14.50 -8.00 -16.30
CA GLN A 302 -13.86 -9.29 -16.55
C GLN A 302 -14.88 -10.43 -16.66
N LYS A 303 -15.86 -10.49 -15.76
CA LYS A 303 -16.98 -11.47 -15.85
C LYS A 303 -17.80 -11.27 -17.13
N LYS A 304 -18.10 -10.01 -17.50
CA LYS A 304 -18.79 -9.68 -18.75
C LYS A 304 -17.99 -10.14 -19.96
N TYR A 305 -16.70 -9.89 -19.99
CA TYR A 305 -15.80 -10.28 -21.07
C TYR A 305 -15.74 -11.81 -21.24
N GLN A 306 -15.61 -12.56 -20.16
CA GLN A 306 -15.64 -14.02 -20.18
C GLN A 306 -16.96 -14.58 -20.74
N LEU A 307 -18.10 -13.98 -20.34
CA LEU A 307 -19.41 -14.38 -20.87
C LEU A 307 -19.52 -14.10 -22.37
N GLN A 308 -19.08 -12.92 -22.82
CA GLN A 308 -19.06 -12.54 -24.23
C GLN A 308 -18.16 -13.47 -25.05
N GLN A 309 -16.98 -13.84 -24.53
CA GLN A 309 -16.10 -14.81 -25.19
C GLN A 309 -16.77 -16.18 -25.34
N LYS A 310 -17.51 -16.65 -24.32
CA LYS A 310 -18.27 -17.91 -24.41
C LYS A 310 -19.36 -17.83 -25.47
N GLN A 311 -20.10 -16.71 -25.48
CA GLN A 311 -21.15 -16.49 -26.50
C GLN A 311 -20.57 -16.41 -27.92
N GLN A 312 -19.41 -15.81 -28.08
CA GLN A 312 -18.70 -15.73 -29.36
C GLN A 312 -18.32 -17.14 -29.89
N LYS A 313 -17.73 -17.98 -29.00
CA LYS A 313 -17.43 -19.39 -29.36
C LYS A 313 -18.68 -20.18 -29.74
N ASP A 314 -19.81 -19.92 -29.09
CA ASP A 314 -21.07 -20.59 -29.46
C ASP A 314 -21.61 -20.04 -30.78
N ALA A 315 -21.43 -18.77 -31.10
CA ALA A 315 -21.81 -18.18 -32.38
C ALA A 315 -20.93 -18.63 -33.55
N GLU A 316 -19.68 -19.05 -33.30
CA GLU A 316 -18.80 -19.63 -34.32
C GLU A 316 -19.36 -20.95 -34.90
N LYS A 317 -20.21 -21.65 -34.15
CA LYS A 317 -20.90 -22.88 -34.63
C LYS A 317 -21.91 -22.59 -35.73
N ARG A 318 -22.08 -21.34 -36.17
CA ARG A 318 -23.03 -20.91 -37.21
C ARG A 318 -22.83 -21.64 -38.54
N GLU A 319 -21.58 -21.90 -38.92
CA GLU A 319 -21.23 -22.52 -40.19
C GLU A 319 -21.88 -23.92 -40.34
N LYS A 320 -22.03 -24.65 -39.23
CA LYS A 320 -22.77 -25.92 -39.20
C LYS A 320 -24.24 -25.75 -39.66
N TYR A 321 -24.88 -24.67 -39.27
CA TYR A 321 -26.31 -24.43 -39.63
C TYR A 321 -26.44 -23.99 -41.08
N LYS A 322 -25.47 -23.23 -41.62
CA LYS A 322 -25.39 -22.94 -43.05
C LYS A 322 -25.27 -24.23 -43.88
N LEU A 323 -24.29 -25.07 -43.49
CA LEU A 323 -24.09 -26.36 -44.12
C LEU A 323 -25.37 -27.23 -44.09
N TYR A 324 -26.06 -27.31 -42.96
CA TYR A 324 -27.30 -28.06 -42.84
C TYR A 324 -28.38 -27.52 -43.76
N GLY A 325 -28.57 -26.23 -43.87
CA GLY A 325 -29.52 -25.60 -44.78
C GLY A 325 -29.21 -25.89 -46.24
N GLU A 326 -27.94 -25.82 -46.64
CA GLU A 326 -27.47 -26.11 -48.00
C GLU A 326 -27.69 -27.58 -48.36
N LEU A 327 -27.29 -28.52 -47.49
CA LEU A 327 -27.48 -29.94 -47.73
C LEU A 327 -28.96 -30.35 -47.79
N ILE A 328 -29.84 -29.77 -46.98
CA ILE A 328 -31.28 -30.00 -47.05
C ILE A 328 -31.85 -29.48 -48.39
N ASN A 329 -31.37 -28.36 -48.91
CA ASN A 329 -31.80 -27.87 -50.23
C ASN A 329 -31.38 -28.77 -51.37
N VAL A 330 -30.20 -29.43 -51.26
CA VAL A 330 -29.70 -30.33 -52.30
C VAL A 330 -30.34 -31.72 -52.24
N TYR A 331 -30.48 -32.31 -51.06
CA TYR A 331 -30.92 -33.70 -50.87
C TYR A 331 -32.34 -33.84 -50.35
N GLY A 332 -33.00 -32.74 -49.96
CA GLY A 332 -34.32 -32.76 -49.33
C GLY A 332 -35.48 -33.12 -50.21
N TYR A 333 -35.28 -33.22 -51.55
CA TYR A 333 -36.35 -33.62 -52.53
C TYR A 333 -36.79 -35.08 -52.37
N ASN A 334 -35.97 -35.94 -51.77
CA ASN A 334 -36.27 -37.39 -51.58
C ASN A 334 -36.72 -37.68 -50.12
N LEU A 335 -36.96 -36.64 -49.27
CA LEU A 335 -37.40 -36.85 -47.90
C LEU A 335 -38.83 -37.37 -47.82
N GLN A 336 -39.02 -38.45 -47.04
CA GLN A 336 -40.36 -38.97 -46.71
C GLN A 336 -41.07 -37.97 -45.76
N ASP A 337 -42.40 -37.92 -45.82
CA ASP A 337 -43.18 -37.12 -44.90
C ASP A 337 -42.90 -37.50 -43.43
N GLN A 338 -42.76 -36.50 -42.57
CA GLN A 338 -42.45 -36.65 -41.15
C GLN A 338 -41.05 -37.23 -40.84
N ALA A 339 -40.07 -37.13 -41.72
CA ALA A 339 -38.70 -37.54 -41.45
C ALA A 339 -38.09 -36.73 -40.27
N LYS A 340 -37.46 -37.45 -39.34
CA LYS A 340 -36.80 -36.84 -38.17
C LYS A 340 -35.35 -36.44 -38.41
N GLU A 341 -34.73 -37.02 -39.45
CA GLU A 341 -33.34 -36.72 -39.84
C GLU A 341 -33.18 -36.91 -41.35
N LEU A 342 -32.20 -36.18 -41.90
CA LEU A 342 -31.69 -36.40 -43.26
C LEU A 342 -30.29 -36.98 -43.14
N VAL A 343 -30.07 -38.15 -43.77
CA VAL A 343 -28.74 -38.76 -43.91
C VAL A 343 -28.29 -38.53 -45.35
N CYS A 344 -27.20 -37.82 -45.54
CA CYS A 344 -26.70 -37.46 -46.85
C CYS A 344 -25.18 -37.33 -46.86
N GLU A 345 -24.60 -37.25 -48.07
CA GLU A 345 -23.16 -36.99 -48.23
C GLU A 345 -22.84 -35.51 -48.10
N ASN A 346 -21.78 -35.19 -47.35
CA ASN A 346 -21.26 -33.83 -47.26
C ASN A 346 -20.22 -33.59 -48.35
N PHE A 347 -20.60 -32.97 -49.44
CA PHE A 347 -19.70 -32.68 -50.58
C PHE A 347 -18.62 -31.60 -50.25
N TYR A 348 -18.70 -30.96 -49.09
CA TYR A 348 -17.64 -30.08 -48.60
C TYR A 348 -16.57 -30.80 -47.76
N ASP A 349 -16.83 -32.08 -47.34
CA ASP A 349 -15.91 -32.90 -46.54
C ASP A 349 -15.76 -34.32 -47.17
N ASN A 350 -15.21 -34.38 -48.39
CA ASN A 350 -14.91 -35.62 -49.10
C ASN A 350 -16.07 -36.63 -49.11
N ASN A 351 -17.31 -36.17 -49.25
CA ASN A 351 -18.54 -36.96 -49.27
C ASN A 351 -18.76 -37.87 -48.06
N LYS A 352 -18.24 -37.47 -46.90
CA LYS A 352 -18.54 -38.16 -45.65
C LYS A 352 -20.02 -38.06 -45.30
N GLU A 353 -20.57 -39.18 -44.81
CA GLU A 353 -21.96 -39.20 -44.33
C GLU A 353 -22.18 -38.23 -43.18
N ILE A 354 -23.23 -37.44 -43.27
CA ILE A 354 -23.67 -36.51 -42.24
C ILE A 354 -25.15 -36.71 -41.91
N ARG A 355 -25.52 -36.61 -40.62
CA ARG A 355 -26.90 -36.71 -40.15
C ARG A 355 -27.39 -35.36 -39.72
N ILE A 356 -28.44 -34.86 -40.33
CA ILE A 356 -29.03 -33.54 -40.10
C ILE A 356 -30.37 -33.73 -39.42
N PRO A 357 -30.57 -33.28 -38.18
CA PRO A 357 -31.85 -33.35 -37.49
C PRO A 357 -32.91 -32.49 -38.20
N LEU A 358 -34.10 -33.04 -38.39
CA LEU A 358 -35.23 -32.38 -39.01
C LEU A 358 -36.40 -32.25 -38.02
N ASP A 359 -37.21 -31.22 -38.20
CA ASP A 359 -38.48 -31.06 -37.54
C ASP A 359 -39.55 -31.81 -38.38
N PRO A 360 -40.15 -32.91 -37.84
CA PRO A 360 -41.09 -33.75 -38.61
C PRO A 360 -42.37 -33.02 -39.01
N GLN A 361 -42.68 -31.89 -38.36
CA GLN A 361 -43.88 -31.10 -38.68
C GLN A 361 -43.65 -30.07 -39.80
N LYS A 362 -42.42 -30.04 -40.36
CA LYS A 362 -42.01 -29.07 -41.39
C LYS A 362 -41.56 -29.77 -42.66
N THR A 363 -41.83 -29.14 -43.76
CA THR A 363 -41.31 -29.55 -45.07
C THR A 363 -39.78 -29.40 -45.12
N ALA A 364 -39.13 -30.04 -46.10
CA ALA A 364 -37.70 -29.88 -46.33
C ALA A 364 -37.30 -28.41 -46.50
N ARG A 365 -38.08 -27.64 -47.25
CA ARG A 365 -37.85 -26.20 -47.45
C ARG A 365 -37.96 -25.39 -46.14
N GLU A 366 -38.93 -25.67 -45.31
CA GLU A 366 -39.12 -24.99 -44.01
C GLU A 366 -38.02 -25.37 -43.03
N ASN A 367 -37.53 -26.62 -43.03
CA ASN A 367 -36.38 -27.05 -42.24
C ASN A 367 -35.10 -26.34 -42.70
N SER A 368 -34.87 -26.28 -44.02
CA SER A 368 -33.74 -25.51 -44.57
C SER A 368 -33.80 -24.04 -44.17
N GLN A 369 -34.97 -23.38 -44.32
CA GLN A 369 -35.16 -22.00 -43.92
C GLN A 369 -34.90 -21.79 -42.43
N LYS A 370 -35.37 -22.68 -41.56
CA LYS A 370 -35.11 -22.66 -40.12
C LYS A 370 -33.60 -22.66 -39.79
N TYR A 371 -32.81 -23.46 -40.53
CA TYR A 371 -31.38 -23.49 -40.37
C TYR A 371 -30.69 -22.24 -40.90
N PHE A 372 -31.10 -21.69 -42.01
CA PHE A 372 -30.61 -20.40 -42.52
C PHE A 372 -30.97 -19.24 -41.61
N ASP A 373 -32.17 -19.21 -41.03
CA ASP A 373 -32.57 -18.20 -40.04
C ASP A 373 -31.69 -18.28 -38.80
N LYS A 374 -31.38 -19.49 -38.34
CA LYS A 374 -30.47 -19.73 -37.21
C LYS A 374 -29.05 -19.27 -37.52
N TYR A 375 -28.54 -19.57 -38.70
CA TYR A 375 -27.27 -19.08 -39.21
C TYR A 375 -27.23 -17.54 -39.23
N GLY A 376 -28.25 -16.92 -39.85
CA GLY A 376 -28.35 -15.45 -39.93
C GLY A 376 -28.43 -14.74 -38.56
N LYS A 377 -29.16 -15.37 -37.60
CA LYS A 377 -29.20 -14.88 -36.21
C LYS A 377 -27.82 -14.95 -35.54
N LEU A 378 -27.15 -16.11 -35.64
CA LEU A 378 -25.83 -16.30 -35.02
C LEU A 378 -24.75 -15.44 -35.69
N LYS A 379 -24.83 -15.23 -37.02
CA LYS A 379 -23.93 -14.32 -37.74
C LYS A 379 -24.02 -12.88 -37.20
N ARG A 380 -25.24 -12.34 -37.12
CA ARG A 380 -25.46 -10.99 -36.55
C ARG A 380 -25.00 -10.90 -35.09
N THR A 381 -25.24 -11.97 -34.30
CA THR A 381 -24.78 -12.04 -32.91
C THR A 381 -23.26 -12.03 -32.83
N SER A 382 -22.57 -12.77 -33.68
CA SER A 382 -21.10 -12.80 -33.73
C SER A 382 -20.50 -11.44 -34.07
N GLU A 383 -21.06 -10.78 -35.10
CA GLU A 383 -20.61 -9.44 -35.51
C GLU A 383 -20.82 -8.40 -34.39
N ALA A 384 -21.96 -8.45 -33.70
CA ALA A 384 -22.23 -7.54 -32.56
C ALA A 384 -21.31 -7.85 -31.34
N LEU A 385 -21.05 -9.13 -31.06
CA LEU A 385 -20.15 -9.57 -29.98
C LEU A 385 -18.71 -9.17 -30.23
N GLU A 386 -18.24 -9.16 -31.46
CA GLU A 386 -16.88 -8.73 -31.81
C GLU A 386 -16.65 -7.27 -31.39
N VAL A 387 -17.60 -6.38 -31.71
CA VAL A 387 -17.54 -4.97 -31.27
C VAL A 387 -17.61 -4.86 -29.74
N GLN A 388 -18.56 -5.58 -29.12
CA GLN A 388 -18.70 -5.54 -27.66
C GLN A 388 -17.50 -6.09 -26.90
N LEU A 389 -16.82 -7.12 -27.42
CA LEU A 389 -15.59 -7.67 -26.86
C LEU A 389 -14.47 -6.64 -26.90
N ALA A 390 -14.31 -5.94 -28.03
CA ALA A 390 -13.31 -4.89 -28.17
C ALA A 390 -13.56 -3.73 -27.18
N GLU A 391 -14.83 -3.28 -27.06
CA GLU A 391 -15.22 -2.22 -26.10
C GLU A 391 -14.98 -2.66 -24.66
N THR A 392 -15.40 -3.89 -24.29
CA THR A 392 -15.23 -4.39 -22.92
C THR A 392 -13.75 -4.57 -22.57
N LYS A 393 -12.93 -5.03 -23.51
CA LYS A 393 -11.49 -5.14 -23.34
C LYS A 393 -10.85 -3.76 -23.14
N ALA A 394 -11.21 -2.77 -23.93
CA ALA A 394 -10.72 -1.40 -23.77
C ALA A 394 -11.10 -0.80 -22.39
N GLN A 395 -12.29 -1.12 -21.87
CA GLN A 395 -12.69 -0.70 -20.52
C GLN A 395 -11.86 -1.40 -19.43
N ILE A 396 -11.53 -2.67 -19.59
CA ILE A 396 -10.66 -3.41 -18.65
C ILE A 396 -9.27 -2.77 -18.66
N ASP A 397 -8.66 -2.58 -19.83
CA ASP A 397 -7.32 -2.00 -19.96
C ASP A 397 -7.25 -0.59 -19.37
N HIS A 398 -8.29 0.22 -19.55
CA HIS A 398 -8.41 1.53 -18.95
C HIS A 398 -8.51 1.47 -17.42
N LEU A 399 -9.32 0.57 -16.85
CA LEU A 399 -9.44 0.39 -15.40
C LEU A 399 -8.15 -0.13 -14.78
N GLU A 400 -7.43 -1.02 -15.45
CA GLU A 400 -6.12 -1.51 -15.01
C GLU A 400 -5.07 -0.39 -14.99
N SER A 401 -5.10 0.53 -15.97
CA SER A 401 -4.22 1.71 -15.97
C SER A 401 -4.55 2.67 -14.82
N ILE A 402 -5.84 2.87 -14.50
CA ILE A 402 -6.26 3.65 -13.33
C ILE A 402 -5.81 2.97 -12.03
N GLN A 403 -5.91 1.64 -11.93
CA GLN A 403 -5.42 0.89 -10.78
C GLN A 403 -3.91 1.08 -10.58
N ASN A 404 -3.13 1.05 -11.65
CA ASN A 404 -1.70 1.37 -11.60
C ASN A 404 -1.48 2.82 -11.14
N SER A 405 -2.22 3.79 -11.65
CA SER A 405 -2.15 5.20 -11.23
C SER A 405 -2.44 5.37 -9.72
N LEU A 406 -3.40 4.62 -9.16
CA LEU A 406 -3.66 4.59 -7.71
C LEU A 406 -2.50 4.00 -6.90
N ASN A 407 -1.71 3.10 -7.48
CA ASN A 407 -0.53 2.52 -6.82
C ASN A 407 0.67 3.46 -6.80
N ILE A 408 0.78 4.34 -7.79
CA ILE A 408 1.87 5.33 -7.89
C ILE A 408 1.55 6.66 -7.20
N ALA A 409 0.29 6.95 -6.88
CA ALA A 409 -0.12 8.20 -6.24
C ALA A 409 0.61 8.41 -4.90
N LEU A 410 1.26 9.56 -4.73
CA LEU A 410 2.01 9.95 -3.53
C LEU A 410 1.38 11.13 -2.78
N SER A 411 0.38 11.80 -3.36
CA SER A 411 -0.26 12.97 -2.77
C SER A 411 -1.78 12.94 -2.91
N ALA A 412 -2.47 13.72 -2.07
CA ALA A 412 -3.92 13.89 -2.22
C ALA A 412 -4.29 14.57 -3.56
N ASP A 413 -3.42 15.42 -4.09
CA ASP A 413 -3.60 16.08 -5.37
C ASP A 413 -3.53 15.11 -6.56
N ASP A 414 -2.72 14.03 -6.44
CA ASP A 414 -2.68 12.95 -7.43
C ASP A 414 -4.05 12.22 -7.51
N LEU A 415 -4.72 12.03 -6.36
CA LEU A 415 -6.02 11.36 -6.30
C LEU A 415 -7.14 12.21 -6.93
N VAL A 416 -7.01 13.54 -6.96
CA VAL A 416 -8.03 14.43 -7.58
C VAL A 416 -8.16 14.13 -9.07
N GLN A 417 -7.04 14.04 -9.81
CA GLN A 417 -7.06 13.73 -11.25
C GLN A 417 -7.63 12.34 -11.53
N ILE A 418 -7.25 11.34 -10.73
CA ILE A 418 -7.77 9.97 -10.87
C ILE A 418 -9.28 9.94 -10.61
N LYS A 419 -9.76 10.67 -9.61
CA LYS A 419 -11.20 10.78 -9.33
C LYS A 419 -11.95 11.48 -10.48
N GLU A 420 -11.39 12.54 -11.06
CA GLU A 420 -11.97 13.23 -12.22
C GLU A 420 -12.09 12.28 -13.42
N GLU A 421 -11.05 11.47 -13.69
CA GLU A 421 -11.06 10.46 -14.74
C GLU A 421 -12.17 9.42 -14.51
N LEU A 422 -12.30 8.87 -13.30
CA LEU A 422 -13.37 7.94 -12.95
C LEU A 422 -14.78 8.55 -13.10
N MET A 423 -14.93 9.86 -12.85
CA MET A 423 -16.19 10.59 -13.07
C MET A 423 -16.47 10.84 -14.56
N GLU A 424 -15.45 11.14 -15.35
CA GLU A 424 -15.58 11.40 -16.79
C GLU A 424 -16.03 10.14 -17.54
N TYR A 425 -15.45 8.99 -17.17
CA TYR A 425 -15.77 7.69 -17.79
C TYR A 425 -16.95 6.96 -17.12
N GLY A 426 -17.67 7.62 -16.21
CA GLY A 426 -18.96 7.14 -15.66
C GLY A 426 -18.85 6.07 -14.57
N PHE A 427 -17.66 5.81 -14.02
CA PHE A 427 -17.47 4.91 -12.88
C PHE A 427 -17.91 5.54 -11.56
N ILE A 428 -17.90 6.87 -11.47
CA ILE A 428 -18.39 7.67 -10.36
C ILE A 428 -19.45 8.66 -10.87
N LYS A 429 -20.56 8.81 -10.16
CA LYS A 429 -21.61 9.80 -10.49
C LYS A 429 -21.08 11.23 -10.33
N LYS A 430 -21.27 12.07 -11.35
CA LYS A 430 -20.97 13.50 -11.27
C LYS A 430 -21.98 14.20 -10.35
N HIS A 431 -21.49 14.86 -9.30
CA HIS A 431 -22.33 15.80 -8.53
C HIS A 431 -22.46 17.12 -9.30
N LYS A 432 -23.70 17.59 -9.52
CA LYS A 432 -24.01 18.78 -10.33
C LYS A 432 -23.43 20.11 -9.78
N ASN A 433 -23.00 20.17 -8.52
CA ASN A 433 -22.56 21.40 -7.83
C ASN A 433 -21.08 21.36 -7.34
N GLY A 434 -20.24 20.47 -7.82
CA GLY A 434 -18.83 20.44 -7.44
C GLY A 434 -18.03 21.56 -8.10
N LYS A 435 -17.45 22.49 -7.32
CA LYS A 435 -16.41 23.40 -7.83
C LYS A 435 -15.26 22.57 -8.36
N LYS A 436 -14.78 22.84 -9.59
CA LYS A 436 -13.54 22.23 -10.10
C LYS A 436 -12.41 22.57 -9.16
N GLN A 437 -11.79 21.57 -8.55
CA GLN A 437 -10.57 21.75 -7.76
C GLN A 437 -9.41 22.08 -8.69
N LYS A 438 -8.56 23.04 -8.30
CA LYS A 438 -7.39 23.39 -9.07
C LYS A 438 -6.37 22.24 -8.96
N ILE A 439 -6.03 21.64 -10.10
CA ILE A 439 -5.08 20.52 -10.17
C ILE A 439 -3.68 21.06 -9.90
N LYS A 440 -2.99 20.52 -8.88
CA LYS A 440 -1.62 20.89 -8.51
C LYS A 440 -0.60 19.75 -8.73
N SER A 441 -1.08 18.54 -9.00
CA SER A 441 -0.21 17.39 -9.25
C SER A 441 0.63 17.61 -10.51
N LYS A 442 1.94 17.35 -10.40
CA LYS A 442 2.91 17.41 -11.50
C LYS A 442 3.51 16.02 -11.74
N PRO A 443 3.95 15.71 -12.97
CA PRO A 443 4.73 14.49 -13.26
C PRO A 443 5.97 14.39 -12.39
N PHE A 444 6.50 13.18 -12.20
CA PHE A 444 7.82 13.03 -11.62
C PHE A 444 8.88 13.57 -12.59
N HIS A 445 9.91 14.20 -12.05
CA HIS A 445 11.06 14.68 -12.79
C HIS A 445 12.32 14.01 -12.24
N TYR A 446 13.01 13.28 -13.08
CA TYR A 446 14.29 12.63 -12.78
C TYR A 446 15.38 13.21 -13.65
N ILE A 447 16.62 13.14 -13.16
CA ILE A 447 17.81 13.45 -13.95
C ILE A 447 18.62 12.16 -14.09
N SER A 448 18.96 11.81 -15.33
CA SER A 448 19.81 10.65 -15.61
C SER A 448 21.24 10.90 -15.14
N SER A 449 22.04 9.82 -15.03
CA SER A 449 23.46 9.93 -14.70
C SER A 449 24.27 10.81 -15.67
N ASP A 450 23.82 10.93 -16.93
CA ASP A 450 24.40 11.80 -17.96
C ASP A 450 23.70 13.16 -18.06
N GLY A 451 22.89 13.52 -17.05
CA GLY A 451 22.25 14.81 -16.91
C GLY A 451 21.02 15.04 -17.78
N TYR A 452 20.42 14.01 -18.40
CA TYR A 452 19.20 14.14 -19.20
C TYR A 452 17.96 14.25 -18.31
N ASP A 453 17.04 15.15 -18.65
CA ASP A 453 15.77 15.28 -17.97
C ASP A 453 14.80 14.18 -18.41
N MET A 454 14.27 13.45 -17.43
CA MET A 454 13.33 12.35 -17.61
C MET A 454 12.03 12.63 -16.83
N TYR A 455 10.90 12.61 -17.51
CA TYR A 455 9.59 12.90 -16.91
C TYR A 455 8.70 11.69 -16.94
N VAL A 456 8.03 11.40 -15.81
CA VAL A 456 7.17 10.23 -15.65
C VAL A 456 5.75 10.67 -15.28
N GLY A 457 4.76 10.26 -16.04
CA GLY A 457 3.35 10.55 -15.75
C GLY A 457 2.81 9.70 -14.59
N LYS A 458 2.09 10.32 -13.67
CA LYS A 458 1.49 9.67 -12.50
C LYS A 458 0.09 9.09 -12.76
N ASN A 459 -0.54 9.52 -13.84
CA ASN A 459 -1.88 9.08 -14.26
C ASN A 459 -2.06 9.28 -15.77
N ASN A 460 -3.18 8.82 -16.30
CA ASN A 460 -3.44 8.83 -17.74
C ASN A 460 -3.50 10.23 -18.34
N TYR A 461 -4.02 11.23 -17.62
CA TYR A 461 -4.01 12.62 -18.10
C TYR A 461 -2.60 13.19 -18.21
N GLN A 462 -1.74 12.91 -17.21
CA GLN A 462 -0.34 13.33 -17.26
C GLN A 462 0.43 12.57 -18.34
N ASN A 463 0.14 11.29 -18.57
CA ASN A 463 0.71 10.52 -19.67
C ASN A 463 0.39 11.18 -21.03
N ASP A 464 -0.87 11.60 -21.22
CA ASP A 464 -1.28 12.33 -22.43
C ASP A 464 -0.59 13.69 -22.53
N GLU A 465 -0.56 14.46 -21.46
CA GLU A 465 0.04 15.79 -21.43
C GLU A 465 1.53 15.73 -21.74
N LEU A 466 2.25 14.81 -21.10
CA LEU A 466 3.68 14.58 -21.35
C LEU A 466 3.93 14.19 -22.81
N THR A 467 3.15 13.26 -23.36
CA THR A 467 3.39 12.72 -24.69
C THR A 467 2.98 13.69 -25.79
N PHE A 468 1.83 14.37 -25.66
CA PHE A 468 1.24 15.10 -26.79
C PHE A 468 1.33 16.62 -26.69
N LYS A 469 1.62 17.18 -25.49
CA LYS A 469 1.76 18.62 -25.30
C LYS A 469 3.18 19.03 -24.90
N PHE A 470 3.83 18.26 -24.03
CA PHE A 470 5.14 18.59 -23.48
C PHE A 470 6.30 18.07 -24.35
N ALA A 471 6.22 16.83 -24.82
CA ALA A 471 7.28 16.23 -25.62
C ALA A 471 7.31 16.76 -27.05
N THR A 472 8.51 17.03 -27.56
CA THR A 472 8.79 17.38 -28.95
C THR A 472 9.03 16.13 -29.80
N GLY A 473 8.99 16.24 -31.13
CA GLY A 473 9.10 15.08 -32.02
C GLY A 473 10.36 14.23 -31.85
N ASN A 474 11.47 14.85 -31.44
CA ASN A 474 12.77 14.22 -31.29
C ASN A 474 13.03 13.68 -29.87
N ASP A 475 12.13 13.96 -28.90
CA ASP A 475 12.22 13.38 -27.56
C ASP A 475 11.92 11.89 -27.61
N TRP A 476 12.46 11.14 -26.65
CA TRP A 476 12.24 9.70 -26.57
C TRP A 476 11.10 9.38 -25.61
N TRP A 477 10.24 8.46 -26.02
CA TRP A 477 9.11 7.93 -25.28
C TRP A 477 9.36 6.46 -24.91
N PHE A 478 9.08 6.09 -23.65
CA PHE A 478 9.24 4.73 -23.13
C PHE A 478 7.95 4.28 -22.42
N HIS A 479 7.66 2.98 -22.52
CA HIS A 479 6.53 2.37 -21.82
C HIS A 479 6.75 0.86 -21.65
N ALA A 480 6.24 0.31 -20.54
CA ALA A 480 6.26 -1.13 -20.30
C ALA A 480 5.38 -1.87 -21.32
N LYS A 481 5.96 -2.87 -21.98
CA LYS A 481 5.32 -3.56 -23.11
C LYS A 481 4.12 -4.38 -22.66
N LYS A 482 2.97 -4.17 -23.30
CA LYS A 482 1.72 -4.91 -23.11
C LYS A 482 1.17 -4.93 -21.68
N MET A 483 1.48 -3.97 -20.87
CA MET A 483 0.98 -3.85 -19.49
C MET A 483 0.69 -2.39 -19.12
N PRO A 484 -0.19 -2.14 -18.12
CA PRO A 484 -0.42 -0.80 -17.60
C PRO A 484 0.85 -0.17 -17.01
N GLY A 485 1.13 1.08 -17.37
CA GLY A 485 2.32 1.79 -16.92
C GLY A 485 2.29 3.28 -17.20
N SER A 486 3.32 3.96 -16.73
CA SER A 486 3.55 5.37 -16.99
C SER A 486 4.24 5.59 -18.32
N HIS A 487 3.91 6.70 -18.99
CA HIS A 487 4.74 7.22 -20.07
C HIS A 487 5.97 7.91 -19.47
N VAL A 488 7.14 7.54 -19.97
CA VAL A 488 8.39 8.21 -19.61
C VAL A 488 8.88 8.97 -20.82
N ILE A 489 9.14 10.26 -20.64
CA ILE A 489 9.67 11.15 -21.68
C ILE A 489 11.10 11.57 -21.32
N VAL A 490 12.04 11.29 -22.20
CA VAL A 490 13.41 11.79 -22.09
C VAL A 490 13.59 12.97 -23.05
N LYS A 491 13.98 14.12 -22.51
CA LYS A 491 14.23 15.33 -23.31
C LYS A 491 15.52 15.17 -24.09
N ASN A 492 15.43 15.28 -25.42
CA ASN A 492 16.60 15.23 -26.28
C ASN A 492 17.38 16.55 -26.19
N LYS A 493 18.69 16.47 -25.93
CA LYS A 493 19.59 17.63 -25.85
C LYS A 493 20.28 17.94 -27.18
N GLY A 494 19.96 17.23 -28.26
CA GLY A 494 20.69 17.24 -29.50
C GLY A 494 21.90 16.30 -29.47
N GLY A 495 22.16 15.62 -30.58
CA GLY A 495 23.19 14.59 -30.66
C GLY A 495 22.67 13.17 -30.32
N GLU A 496 23.58 12.23 -30.23
CA GLU A 496 23.28 10.83 -29.92
C GLU A 496 23.13 10.67 -28.40
N MET A 497 22.05 10.05 -27.97
CA MET A 497 21.77 9.81 -26.56
C MET A 497 22.54 8.56 -26.10
N PRO A 498 23.28 8.60 -24.96
CA PRO A 498 24.03 7.46 -24.45
C PRO A 498 23.12 6.26 -24.10
N ASP A 499 23.58 5.03 -24.33
CA ASP A 499 22.86 3.79 -24.04
C ASP A 499 22.40 3.71 -22.57
N ARG A 500 23.22 4.22 -21.65
CA ARG A 500 22.88 4.28 -20.23
C ARG A 500 21.61 5.06 -19.95
N VAL A 501 21.34 6.14 -20.69
CA VAL A 501 20.11 6.93 -20.53
C VAL A 501 18.89 6.13 -20.98
N PHE A 502 19.02 5.30 -22.05
CA PHE A 502 17.96 4.39 -22.47
C PHE A 502 17.64 3.34 -21.39
N GLU A 503 18.67 2.78 -20.75
CA GLU A 503 18.49 1.83 -19.65
C GLU A 503 17.81 2.49 -18.44
N GLU A 504 18.25 3.67 -18.04
CA GLU A 504 17.71 4.42 -16.90
C GLU A 504 16.25 4.82 -17.14
N ALA A 505 15.92 5.31 -18.34
CA ALA A 505 14.53 5.61 -18.71
C ALA A 505 13.67 4.34 -18.78
N GLY A 506 14.23 3.23 -19.26
CA GLY A 506 13.60 1.92 -19.25
C GLY A 506 13.29 1.45 -17.82
N LYS A 507 14.25 1.59 -16.90
CA LYS A 507 14.06 1.27 -15.47
C LYS A 507 12.91 2.08 -14.87
N LEU A 508 12.82 3.39 -15.17
CA LEU A 508 11.68 4.22 -14.76
C LEU A 508 10.35 3.70 -15.32
N ALA A 509 10.30 3.38 -16.62
CA ALA A 509 9.07 2.86 -17.24
C ALA A 509 8.64 1.53 -16.63
N GLY A 510 9.58 0.65 -16.31
CA GLY A 510 9.31 -0.62 -15.62
C GLY A 510 8.85 -0.42 -14.18
N TYR A 511 9.53 0.42 -13.42
CA TYR A 511 9.21 0.71 -12.03
C TYR A 511 7.82 1.34 -11.84
N TYR A 512 7.40 2.21 -12.74
CA TYR A 512 6.07 2.85 -12.74
C TYR A 512 5.03 2.10 -13.57
N SER A 513 5.18 0.77 -13.66
CA SER A 513 4.23 -0.12 -14.31
C SER A 513 3.67 -1.17 -13.36
N SER A 514 2.67 -1.91 -13.81
CA SER A 514 2.12 -3.07 -13.08
C SER A 514 3.11 -4.24 -12.96
N GLY A 515 4.20 -4.23 -13.72
CA GLY A 515 5.28 -5.23 -13.68
C GLY A 515 6.43 -4.88 -12.75
N ARG A 516 6.30 -3.91 -11.90
CA ARG A 516 7.32 -3.37 -10.99
C ARG A 516 8.11 -4.43 -10.21
N ASP A 517 7.43 -5.49 -9.75
CA ASP A 517 8.01 -6.54 -8.91
C ASP A 517 8.56 -7.72 -9.71
N SER A 518 8.66 -7.59 -11.05
CA SER A 518 9.20 -8.63 -11.92
C SER A 518 10.71 -8.52 -12.06
N ASP A 519 11.41 -9.64 -12.10
CA ASP A 519 12.88 -9.66 -12.27
C ASP A 519 13.34 -9.06 -13.59
N LYS A 520 12.55 -9.25 -14.67
CA LYS A 520 12.85 -8.74 -16.01
C LYS A 520 11.58 -8.26 -16.69
N LEU A 521 11.67 -7.09 -17.32
CA LEU A 521 10.59 -6.47 -18.07
C LEU A 521 11.06 -6.03 -19.46
N GLU A 522 10.21 -6.23 -20.47
CA GLU A 522 10.38 -5.61 -21.77
C GLU A 522 9.78 -4.21 -21.77
N ILE A 523 10.56 -3.24 -22.22
CA ILE A 523 10.17 -1.84 -22.35
C ILE A 523 10.25 -1.46 -23.82
N ASP A 524 9.14 -1.00 -24.38
CA ASP A 524 9.11 -0.44 -25.72
C ASP A 524 9.54 1.05 -25.66
N TYR A 525 10.38 1.46 -26.60
CA TYR A 525 10.81 2.84 -26.72
C TYR A 525 10.96 3.29 -28.17
N LEU A 526 10.67 4.55 -28.44
CA LEU A 526 10.74 5.13 -29.76
C LEU A 526 10.73 6.67 -29.67
N GLN A 527 11.08 7.34 -30.76
CA GLN A 527 10.93 8.79 -30.82
C GLN A 527 9.45 9.19 -30.80
N LYS A 528 9.13 10.25 -30.06
CA LYS A 528 7.74 10.72 -29.84
C LYS A 528 6.97 10.95 -31.15
N LYS A 529 7.64 11.39 -32.23
CA LYS A 529 6.99 11.60 -33.56
C LYS A 529 6.27 10.36 -34.09
N ASN A 530 6.67 9.14 -33.65
CA ASN A 530 6.10 7.86 -34.08
C ASN A 530 4.96 7.40 -33.13
N VAL A 531 4.69 8.10 -32.03
CA VAL A 531 3.59 7.82 -31.10
C VAL A 531 2.34 8.59 -31.54
N LYS A 532 1.23 7.89 -31.74
CA LYS A 532 -0.05 8.47 -32.18
C LYS A 532 -1.15 8.20 -31.16
N LYS A 533 -2.11 9.12 -31.08
CA LYS A 533 -3.33 8.96 -30.31
C LYS A 533 -4.50 8.72 -31.25
N PRO A 534 -5.17 7.54 -31.21
CA PRO A 534 -6.40 7.31 -31.96
C PRO A 534 -7.52 8.25 -31.52
N ALA A 535 -8.33 8.71 -32.47
CA ALA A 535 -9.49 9.55 -32.16
C ALA A 535 -10.47 8.83 -31.22
N GLY A 536 -10.92 9.50 -30.16
CA GLY A 536 -11.86 8.96 -29.19
C GLY A 536 -11.29 7.95 -28.20
N SER A 537 -9.96 7.69 -28.20
CA SER A 537 -9.34 6.82 -27.22
C SER A 537 -9.27 7.46 -25.83
N ALA A 538 -9.24 6.62 -24.77
CA ALA A 538 -9.07 7.05 -23.39
C ALA A 538 -7.74 7.78 -23.19
N PRO A 539 -7.59 8.62 -22.14
CA PRO A 539 -6.32 9.22 -21.79
C PRO A 539 -5.25 8.15 -21.54
N GLY A 540 -4.01 8.43 -21.90
CA GLY A 540 -2.89 7.49 -21.77
C GLY A 540 -2.85 6.38 -22.83
N PHE A 541 -3.88 6.22 -23.65
CA PHE A 541 -3.88 5.22 -24.71
C PHE A 541 -3.16 5.76 -25.97
N VAL A 542 -2.19 4.99 -26.46
CA VAL A 542 -1.38 5.33 -27.64
C VAL A 542 -1.23 4.14 -28.56
N VAL A 543 -0.92 4.39 -29.83
CA VAL A 543 -0.55 3.37 -30.82
C VAL A 543 0.76 3.75 -31.48
N TYR A 544 1.59 2.77 -31.75
CA TYR A 544 2.83 2.87 -32.49
C TYR A 544 3.05 1.57 -33.29
N TYR A 545 3.76 1.65 -34.40
CA TYR A 545 3.94 0.52 -35.32
C TYR A 545 5.39 0.07 -35.45
N THR A 546 6.33 0.97 -35.15
CA THR A 546 7.76 0.69 -35.17
C THR A 546 8.35 1.16 -33.85
N ASN A 547 8.89 0.23 -33.08
CA ASN A 547 9.52 0.49 -31.80
C ASN A 547 10.79 -0.33 -31.65
N TYR A 548 11.65 0.11 -30.76
CA TYR A 548 12.71 -0.70 -30.19
C TYR A 548 12.21 -1.25 -28.86
N SER A 549 12.79 -2.37 -28.41
CA SER A 549 12.52 -2.96 -27.11
C SER A 549 13.83 -3.24 -26.38
N LEU A 550 13.86 -2.98 -25.08
CA LEU A 550 14.95 -3.35 -24.20
C LEU A 550 14.42 -4.14 -23.02
N THR A 551 15.24 -5.02 -22.47
CA THR A 551 14.92 -5.80 -21.27
C THR A 551 15.67 -5.20 -20.09
N ILE A 552 14.93 -4.86 -19.03
CA ILE A 552 15.49 -4.21 -17.83
C ILE A 552 15.05 -4.94 -16.55
N HIS A 553 15.81 -4.71 -15.48
CA HIS A 553 15.36 -4.90 -14.12
C HIS A 553 14.83 -3.57 -13.60
N PRO A 554 13.59 -3.49 -13.06
CA PRO A 554 12.92 -2.23 -12.69
C PRO A 554 13.47 -1.63 -11.39
N ASP A 555 14.78 -1.46 -11.28
CA ASP A 555 15.46 -0.84 -10.13
C ASP A 555 15.85 0.59 -10.45
N ILE A 556 15.37 1.53 -9.63
CA ILE A 556 15.64 2.97 -9.74
C ILE A 556 16.52 3.52 -8.62
N SER A 557 17.18 2.67 -7.83
CA SER A 557 17.98 3.06 -6.65
C SER A 557 19.10 4.07 -6.99
N GLY A 558 19.62 4.03 -8.22
CA GLY A 558 20.66 4.96 -8.69
C GLY A 558 20.15 6.27 -9.32
N LEU A 559 18.84 6.51 -9.40
CA LEU A 559 18.27 7.65 -10.11
C LEU A 559 17.86 8.78 -9.16
N THR A 560 18.20 10.02 -9.53
CA THR A 560 17.91 11.20 -8.72
C THR A 560 16.55 11.79 -9.09
N LEU A 561 15.59 11.73 -8.15
CA LEU A 561 14.33 12.47 -8.25
C LEU A 561 14.57 13.95 -7.90
N VAL A 562 14.19 14.84 -8.81
CA VAL A 562 14.22 16.29 -8.55
C VAL A 562 13.02 16.64 -7.67
N GLU A 563 13.27 16.99 -6.42
CA GLU A 563 12.21 17.49 -5.54
C GLU A 563 11.65 18.80 -6.12
N SER A 564 10.35 18.84 -6.38
CA SER A 564 9.69 20.10 -6.69
C SER A 564 9.70 20.95 -5.42
N SER A 565 10.58 21.95 -5.36
CA SER A 565 10.51 22.99 -4.34
C SER A 565 9.07 23.52 -4.29
N ASN A 566 8.40 23.29 -3.18
CA ASN A 566 7.12 23.94 -2.86
C ASN A 566 7.38 25.43 -2.71
N THR A 567 7.22 26.20 -3.77
CA THR A 567 7.01 27.65 -3.75
C THR A 567 5.51 27.95 -3.75
#